data_086ad768affb7b7c682e8f56a87f8384
#
_entry.id   086ad768affb7b7c682e8f56a87f8384
#
_cell.length_a   1.000
_cell.length_b   1.000
_cell.length_c   1.000
_cell.angle_alpha   90.00
_cell.angle_beta   90.00
_cell.angle_gamma   90.00
#
_symmetry.space_group_name_H-M   'P 1'
#
loop_
_entity.id
_entity.type
_entity.pdbx_description
1 polymer ?
#
loop_
_entity_poly.entity_id
_entity_poly.type
_entity_poly.pdbx_seq_one_letter_code
_entity_poly.pdbx_strand_id
1 'polypeptide(L)'
;MKNWIIIGAFLAAVAVLFGAFGAHLLKSKLPTEDLTIFETGVRYQMYHALGIISLGILGFHYDENVIYLPAVLLTFGIIIFSGSLYLLVLTDIRLFGALTPIGGVSFIAGWIILIMKIRAA
;
A
#
# COMPACT_ATOMS: atom_id res chain seq x y z
N MET A 1 11.44 12.13 8.95
CA MET A 1 11.42 10.67 9.07
C MET A 1 10.28 10.16 9.94
N LYS A 2 10.02 10.81 11.07
CA LYS A 2 8.87 10.40 11.89
C LYS A 2 7.52 10.52 11.15
N ASN A 3 7.39 11.45 10.18
CA ASN A 3 6.16 11.56 9.39
C ASN A 3 5.87 10.31 8.57
N TRP A 4 6.91 9.67 8.02
CA TRP A 4 6.74 8.41 7.28
C TRP A 4 6.33 7.28 8.21
N ILE A 5 6.86 7.25 9.43
CA ILE A 5 6.43 6.28 10.45
C ILE A 5 4.95 6.48 10.77
N ILE A 6 4.51 7.73 10.94
CA ILE A 6 3.11 8.05 11.22
C ILE A 6 2.22 7.64 10.04
N ILE A 7 2.60 7.99 8.82
CA ILE A 7 1.83 7.62 7.61
C ILE A 7 1.72 6.10 7.49
N GLY A 8 2.85 5.39 7.64
CA GLY A 8 2.85 3.94 7.57
C GLY A 8 2.01 3.29 8.67
N ALA A 9 2.12 3.79 9.90
CA ALA A 9 1.33 3.28 11.02
C ALA A 9 -0.17 3.51 10.81
N PHE A 10 -0.55 4.67 10.29
CA PHE A 10 -1.95 4.98 9.95
C PHE A 10 -2.47 4.01 8.89
N LEU A 11 -1.70 3.80 7.82
CA LEU A 11 -2.10 2.89 6.75
C LEU A 11 -2.16 1.43 7.22
N ALA A 12 -1.27 1.04 8.14
CA ALA A 12 -1.31 -0.28 8.77
C ALA A 12 -2.56 -0.46 9.63
N ALA A 13 -2.91 0.56 10.42
CA ALA A 13 -4.13 0.54 11.24
C ALA A 13 -5.38 0.39 10.37
N VAL A 14 -5.46 1.13 9.26
CA VAL A 14 -6.58 1.01 8.31
C VAL A 14 -6.60 -0.39 7.67
N ALA A 15 -5.44 -0.95 7.34
CA ALA A 15 -5.36 -2.31 6.80
C ALA A 15 -5.89 -3.35 7.80
N VAL A 16 -5.56 -3.22 9.08
CA VAL A 16 -6.11 -4.10 10.12
C VAL A 16 -7.63 -3.93 10.22
N LEU A 17 -8.09 -2.68 10.22
CA LEU A 17 -9.53 -2.40 10.28
C LEU A 17 -10.27 -3.07 9.12
N PHE A 18 -9.78 -2.93 7.90
CA PHE A 18 -10.39 -3.53 6.72
C PHE A 18 -10.23 -5.05 6.71
N GLY A 19 -9.08 -5.57 7.11
CA GLY A 19 -8.82 -7.00 7.09
C GLY A 19 -9.58 -7.77 8.17
N ALA A 20 -9.63 -7.23 9.39
CA ALA A 20 -10.28 -7.90 10.51
C ALA A 20 -11.80 -7.68 10.52
N PHE A 21 -12.23 -6.44 10.29
CA PHE A 21 -13.66 -6.08 10.43
C PHE A 21 -14.34 -5.95 9.07
N GLY A 22 -13.70 -5.33 8.09
CA GLY A 22 -14.28 -5.13 6.77
C GLY A 22 -14.53 -6.44 6.04
N ALA A 23 -13.54 -7.33 6.01
CA ALA A 23 -13.66 -8.63 5.36
C ALA A 23 -14.76 -9.48 6.04
N HIS A 24 -14.86 -9.43 7.36
CA HIS A 24 -15.90 -10.15 8.09
C HIS A 24 -17.31 -9.65 7.74
N LEU A 25 -17.49 -8.32 7.71
CA LEU A 25 -18.78 -7.72 7.37
C LEU A 25 -19.16 -7.95 5.91
N LEU A 26 -18.18 -7.99 5.01
CA LEU A 26 -18.42 -8.16 3.58
C LEU A 26 -18.59 -9.63 3.18
N LYS A 27 -18.22 -10.56 4.03
CA LYS A 27 -18.26 -12.00 3.73
C LYS A 27 -19.64 -12.47 3.29
N SER A 28 -20.70 -11.92 3.88
CA SER A 28 -22.08 -12.28 3.57
C SER A 28 -22.67 -11.47 2.41
N LYS A 29 -21.99 -10.40 1.96
CA LYS A 29 -22.49 -9.44 0.97
C LYS A 29 -21.79 -9.52 -0.37
N LEU A 30 -20.59 -10.10 -0.43
CA LEU A 30 -19.79 -10.18 -1.63
C LEU A 30 -19.64 -11.63 -2.09
N PRO A 31 -19.57 -11.88 -3.42
CA PRO A 31 -19.13 -13.16 -3.95
C PRO A 31 -17.72 -13.49 -3.44
N THR A 32 -17.39 -14.76 -3.36
CA THR A 32 -16.07 -15.23 -2.91
C THR A 32 -14.92 -14.60 -3.72
N GLU A 33 -15.11 -14.45 -5.03
CA GLU A 33 -14.12 -13.83 -5.91
C GLU A 33 -13.85 -12.38 -5.52
N ASP A 34 -14.90 -11.59 -5.26
CA ASP A 34 -14.76 -10.20 -4.87
C ASP A 34 -14.15 -10.07 -3.48
N LEU A 35 -14.47 -10.96 -2.56
CA LEU A 35 -13.86 -11.00 -1.25
C LEU A 35 -12.34 -11.24 -1.36
N THR A 36 -11.91 -12.13 -2.25
CA THR A 36 -10.50 -12.39 -2.52
C THR A 36 -9.80 -11.14 -3.07
N ILE A 37 -10.46 -10.39 -3.96
CA ILE A 37 -9.94 -9.12 -4.49
C ILE A 37 -9.75 -8.10 -3.36
N PHE A 38 -10.75 -7.97 -2.48
CA PHE A 38 -10.69 -7.09 -1.32
C PHE A 38 -9.51 -7.46 -0.41
N GLU A 39 -9.35 -8.73 -0.10
CA GLU A 39 -8.26 -9.22 0.74
C GLU A 39 -6.88 -8.97 0.10
N THR A 40 -6.77 -9.05 -1.21
CA THR A 40 -5.54 -8.71 -1.94
C THR A 40 -5.18 -7.24 -1.70
N GLY A 41 -6.17 -6.35 -1.80
CA GLY A 41 -5.96 -4.93 -1.51
C GLY A 41 -5.46 -4.70 -0.10
N VAL A 42 -6.04 -5.37 0.88
CA VAL A 42 -5.65 -5.27 2.29
C VAL A 42 -4.22 -5.76 2.51
N ARG A 43 -3.86 -6.91 1.93
CA ARG A 43 -2.51 -7.47 2.09
C ARG A 43 -1.44 -6.54 1.52
N TYR A 44 -1.64 -6.05 0.31
CA TYR A 44 -0.66 -5.15 -0.31
C TYR A 44 -0.56 -3.83 0.42
N GLN A 45 -1.67 -3.32 0.96
CA GLN A 45 -1.65 -2.16 1.84
C GLN A 45 -0.80 -2.42 3.09
N MET A 46 -0.98 -3.54 3.75
CA MET A 46 -0.21 -3.87 4.95
C MET A 46 1.27 -4.06 4.65
N TYR A 47 1.63 -4.81 3.60
CA TYR A 47 3.04 -5.01 3.23
C TYR A 47 3.74 -3.68 3.03
N HIS A 48 3.12 -2.75 2.32
CA HIS A 48 3.75 -1.49 1.96
C HIS A 48 3.61 -0.43 3.06
N ALA A 49 2.59 -0.54 3.92
CA ALA A 49 2.53 0.26 5.14
C ALA A 49 3.71 -0.05 6.07
N LEU A 50 4.02 -1.32 6.27
CA LEU A 50 5.20 -1.75 7.01
C LEU A 50 6.48 -1.32 6.30
N GLY A 51 6.49 -1.36 4.97
CA GLY A 51 7.60 -0.83 4.17
C GLY A 51 7.83 0.65 4.42
N ILE A 52 6.77 1.45 4.45
CA ILE A 52 6.87 2.90 4.72
C ILE A 52 7.40 3.16 6.12
N ILE A 53 6.94 2.42 7.12
CA ILE A 53 7.48 2.52 8.49
C ILE A 53 8.98 2.21 8.49
N SER A 54 9.38 1.14 7.79
CA SER A 54 10.79 0.74 7.69
C SER A 54 11.63 1.85 7.04
N LEU A 55 11.12 2.49 5.98
CA LEU A 55 11.78 3.62 5.34
C LEU A 55 11.92 4.80 6.30
N GLY A 56 10.88 5.08 7.09
CA GLY A 56 10.96 6.13 8.11
C GLY A 56 12.05 5.87 9.14
N ILE A 57 12.21 4.61 9.56
CA ILE A 57 13.26 4.21 10.49
C ILE A 57 14.63 4.34 9.83
N LEU A 58 14.79 3.89 8.59
CA LEU A 58 16.04 4.03 7.84
C LEU A 58 16.44 5.50 7.68
N GLY A 59 15.46 6.41 7.61
CA GLY A 59 15.71 7.83 7.49
C GLY A 59 16.42 8.46 8.70
N PHE A 60 16.55 7.76 9.82
CA PHE A 60 17.39 8.21 10.92
C PHE A 60 18.89 7.90 10.69
N HIS A 61 19.21 7.06 9.72
CA HIS A 61 20.57 6.64 9.40
C HIS A 61 21.05 7.12 8.03
N TYR A 62 20.13 7.46 7.14
CA TYR A 62 20.42 7.90 5.77
C TYR A 62 19.81 9.27 5.53
N ASP A 63 20.36 10.00 4.57
CA ASP A 63 19.82 11.28 4.16
C ASP A 63 18.38 11.16 3.66
N GLU A 64 17.62 12.21 3.87
CA GLU A 64 16.21 12.25 3.47
C GLU A 64 16.00 11.94 1.98
N ASN A 65 16.90 12.40 1.11
CA ASN A 65 16.79 12.15 -0.33
C ASN A 65 16.99 10.68 -0.73
N VAL A 66 17.50 9.84 0.16
CA VAL A 66 17.54 8.39 -0.06
C VAL A 66 16.16 7.77 0.16
N ILE A 67 15.40 8.29 1.11
CA ILE A 67 14.17 7.71 1.61
C ILE A 67 12.93 8.31 0.94
N TYR A 68 12.98 9.61 0.60
CA TYR A 68 11.78 10.37 0.23
C TYR A 68 11.05 9.77 -0.98
N LEU A 69 11.74 9.59 -2.09
CA LEU A 69 11.08 9.11 -3.31
C LEU A 69 10.56 7.66 -3.17
N PRO A 70 11.32 6.71 -2.62
CA PRO A 70 10.75 5.40 -2.32
C PRO A 70 9.50 5.46 -1.45
N ALA A 71 9.51 6.26 -0.38
CA ALA A 71 8.36 6.39 0.51
C ALA A 71 7.13 6.98 -0.20
N VAL A 72 7.33 7.99 -1.04
CA VAL A 72 6.25 8.57 -1.85
C VAL A 72 5.67 7.52 -2.80
N LEU A 73 6.53 6.75 -3.47
CA LEU A 73 6.10 5.74 -4.44
C LEU A 73 5.33 4.59 -3.77
N LEU A 74 5.75 4.16 -2.58
CA LEU A 74 5.01 3.14 -1.84
C LEU A 74 3.66 3.68 -1.36
N THR A 75 3.61 4.92 -0.90
CA THR A 75 2.36 5.55 -0.46
C THR A 75 1.39 5.71 -1.62
N PHE A 76 1.86 6.25 -2.74
CA PHE A 76 1.06 6.37 -3.96
C PHE A 76 0.59 5.00 -4.46
N GLY A 77 1.47 4.00 -4.39
CA GLY A 77 1.15 2.63 -4.75
C GLY A 77 -0.02 2.07 -3.92
N ILE A 78 -0.04 2.31 -2.61
CA ILE A 78 -1.15 1.88 -1.75
C ILE A 78 -2.44 2.56 -2.18
N ILE A 79 -2.41 3.87 -2.38
CA ILE A 79 -3.61 4.64 -2.75
C ILE A 79 -4.20 4.10 -4.06
N ILE A 80 -3.37 3.89 -5.07
CA ILE A 80 -3.84 3.46 -6.39
C ILE A 80 -4.13 1.95 -6.42
N PHE A 81 -3.21 1.11 -5.93
CA PHE A 81 -3.37 -0.35 -5.99
C PHE A 81 -4.51 -0.81 -5.08
N SER A 82 -4.38 -0.59 -3.79
CA SER A 82 -5.38 -1.05 -2.81
C SER A 82 -6.67 -0.26 -2.93
N GLY A 83 -6.58 1.06 -3.14
CA GLY A 83 -7.74 1.92 -3.34
C GLY A 83 -8.58 1.51 -4.55
N SER A 84 -7.96 1.16 -5.67
CA SER A 84 -8.69 0.71 -6.87
C SER A 84 -9.42 -0.61 -6.63
N LEU A 85 -8.82 -1.54 -5.88
CA LEU A 85 -9.45 -2.81 -5.55
C LEU A 85 -10.64 -2.63 -4.60
N TYR A 86 -10.52 -1.72 -3.62
CA TYR A 86 -11.64 -1.40 -2.73
C TYR A 86 -12.81 -0.78 -3.50
N LEU A 87 -12.51 0.17 -4.38
CA LEU A 87 -13.54 0.80 -5.22
C LEU A 87 -14.18 -0.20 -6.16
N LEU A 88 -13.40 -1.11 -6.73
CA LEU A 88 -13.92 -2.14 -7.64
C LEU A 88 -14.97 -3.01 -6.95
N VAL A 89 -14.67 -3.51 -5.74
CA VAL A 89 -15.59 -4.42 -5.06
C VAL A 89 -16.78 -3.69 -4.44
N LEU A 90 -16.61 -2.44 -3.98
CA LEU A 90 -17.68 -1.68 -3.35
C LEU A 90 -18.65 -1.07 -4.36
N THR A 91 -18.18 -0.72 -5.55
CA THR A 91 -19.00 -0.09 -6.59
C THR A 91 -19.39 -1.06 -7.70
N ASP A 92 -18.74 -2.22 -7.78
CA ASP A 92 -18.84 -3.19 -8.88
C ASP A 92 -18.50 -2.58 -10.27
N ILE A 93 -17.78 -1.46 -10.28
CA ILE A 93 -17.27 -0.85 -11.52
C ILE A 93 -15.92 -1.49 -11.82
N ARG A 94 -15.93 -2.47 -12.74
CA ARG A 94 -14.74 -3.29 -13.05
C ARG A 94 -13.61 -2.49 -13.71
N LEU A 95 -13.91 -1.32 -14.24
CA LEU A 95 -12.89 -0.43 -14.83
C LEU A 95 -11.84 0.00 -13.81
N PHE A 96 -12.18 0.08 -12.52
CA PHE A 96 -11.19 0.40 -11.48
C PHE A 96 -10.04 -0.61 -11.44
N GLY A 97 -10.26 -1.87 -11.86
CA GLY A 97 -9.19 -2.85 -11.97
C GLY A 97 -8.10 -2.49 -12.96
N ALA A 98 -8.39 -1.59 -13.91
CA ALA A 98 -7.38 -1.10 -14.86
C ALA A 98 -6.37 -0.14 -14.21
N LEU A 99 -6.70 0.46 -13.05
CA LEU A 99 -5.80 1.33 -12.29
C LEU A 99 -4.84 0.53 -11.41
N THR A 100 -5.20 -0.68 -11.03
CA THR A 100 -4.41 -1.52 -10.12
C THR A 100 -2.98 -1.74 -10.61
N PRO A 101 -2.72 -2.07 -11.91
CA PRO A 101 -1.34 -2.23 -12.40
C PRO A 101 -0.50 -0.97 -12.28
N ILE A 102 -1.08 0.22 -12.37
CA ILE A 102 -0.37 1.49 -12.18
C ILE A 102 0.17 1.56 -10.75
N GLY A 103 -0.64 1.22 -9.77
CA GLY A 103 -0.21 1.13 -8.38
C GLY A 103 0.86 0.07 -8.17
N GLY A 104 0.73 -1.08 -8.83
CA GLY A 104 1.74 -2.14 -8.79
C GLY A 104 3.09 -1.70 -9.34
N VAL A 105 3.09 -0.98 -10.46
CA VAL A 105 4.32 -0.39 -11.02
C VAL A 105 4.95 0.60 -10.04
N SER A 106 4.13 1.41 -9.35
CA SER A 106 4.62 2.34 -8.34
C SER A 106 5.31 1.61 -7.19
N PHE A 107 4.76 0.50 -6.72
CA PHE A 107 5.40 -0.34 -5.70
C PHE A 107 6.77 -0.85 -6.17
N ILE A 108 6.81 -1.43 -7.37
CA ILE A 108 8.05 -1.98 -7.92
C ILE A 108 9.09 -0.87 -8.07
N ALA A 109 8.70 0.27 -8.61
CA ALA A 109 9.59 1.42 -8.77
C ALA A 109 10.13 1.90 -7.42
N GLY A 110 9.28 1.95 -6.39
CA GLY A 110 9.70 2.34 -5.05
C GLY A 110 10.80 1.43 -4.49
N TRP A 111 10.61 0.12 -4.61
CA TRP A 111 11.60 -0.85 -4.13
C TRP A 111 12.90 -0.81 -4.93
N ILE A 112 12.83 -0.70 -6.26
CA ILE A 112 14.01 -0.62 -7.12
C ILE A 112 14.79 0.66 -6.83
N ILE A 113 14.11 1.79 -6.71
CA ILE A 113 14.76 3.09 -6.43
C ILE A 113 15.43 3.05 -5.05
N LEU A 114 14.80 2.40 -4.06
CA LEU A 114 15.43 2.21 -2.76
C LEU A 114 16.77 1.46 -2.90
N ILE A 115 16.78 0.36 -3.65
CA ILE A 115 18.01 -0.39 -3.89
C ILE A 115 19.07 0.52 -4.49
N MET A 116 18.72 1.29 -5.51
CA MET A 116 19.66 2.20 -6.18
C MET A 116 20.18 3.27 -5.25
N LYS A 117 19.31 3.87 -4.45
CA LYS A 117 19.67 4.94 -3.51
C LYS A 117 20.58 4.42 -2.38
N ILE A 118 20.27 3.26 -1.83
CA ILE A 118 21.10 2.65 -0.77
C ILE A 118 22.48 2.29 -1.31
N ARG A 119 22.55 1.76 -2.53
CA ARG A 119 23.87 1.42 -3.14
C ARG A 119 24.75 2.66 -3.37
N ALA A 120 24.14 3.78 -3.65
CA ALA A 120 24.86 5.05 -3.91
C ALA A 120 25.16 5.84 -2.63
N ALA A 121 24.58 5.44 -1.50
CA ALA A 121 24.71 6.19 -0.25
C ALA A 121 26.01 5.89 0.50
#